data_9a5cb8a2bc69ebfcd03c87760ffd0631
#
_entry.id   9a5cb8a2bc69ebfcd03c87760ffd0631
#
_cell.length_a   1.000
_cell.length_b   1.000
_cell.length_c   1.000
_cell.angle_alpha   90.00
_cell.angle_beta   90.00
_cell.angle_gamma   90.00
#
_symmetry.space_group_name_H-M   'P 1'
#
loop_
_entity.id
_entity.type
_entity.pdbx_description
1 polymer ?
#
loop_
_entity_poly.entity_id
_entity_poly.type
_entity_poly.pdbx_seq_one_letter_code
_entity_poly.pdbx_strand_id
1 'polypeptide(L)'
;MYILMCGTGVGFSVERENVDKLPVVNEHFERSSTVIKVADSRPGWSRALRELISLLYAGQIPTWDVSEVRPAGARLKTFGGRASGPAPLIDLFKFCIQKFEGAKGRRLFPIECHDIMCKIGEVVVVGGVRRSALISLSNLGDDQMRHAKSGQWWENEGQRALANNSVAFKGKPEMGTFMREWTSLYESK
;
A
#
# COMPACT_ATOMS: atom_id res chain seq x y z
N MET A 1 -6.18 -3.43 -4.50
CA MET A 1 -5.82 -3.00 -5.87
C MET A 1 -6.99 -3.06 -6.85
N TYR A 2 -7.58 -4.22 -7.16
CA TYR A 2 -8.65 -4.35 -8.16
C TYR A 2 -9.82 -3.37 -7.94
N ILE A 3 -10.35 -3.30 -6.72
CA ILE A 3 -11.48 -2.42 -6.36
C ILE A 3 -11.12 -0.94 -6.61
N LEU A 4 -9.93 -0.50 -6.20
CA LEU A 4 -9.45 0.86 -6.49
C LEU A 4 -9.36 1.14 -7.98
N MET A 5 -8.90 0.16 -8.78
CA MET A 5 -8.87 0.28 -10.25
C MET A 5 -10.26 0.40 -10.88
N CYS A 6 -11.33 0.07 -10.15
CA CYS A 6 -12.71 0.32 -10.58
C CYS A 6 -13.17 1.76 -10.30
N GLY A 7 -12.33 2.60 -9.67
CA GLY A 7 -12.63 4.01 -9.40
C GLY A 7 -13.47 4.23 -8.16
N THR A 8 -13.38 3.32 -7.18
CA THR A 8 -14.11 3.40 -5.91
C THR A 8 -13.19 3.81 -4.76
N GLY A 9 -13.78 4.24 -3.64
CA GLY A 9 -13.08 4.37 -2.36
C GLY A 9 -12.87 3.01 -1.69
N VAL A 10 -11.76 2.86 -0.95
CA VAL A 10 -11.46 1.67 -0.15
C VAL A 10 -11.03 2.08 1.24
N GLY A 11 -11.74 1.56 2.26
CA GLY A 11 -11.30 1.59 3.64
C GLY A 11 -10.47 0.34 3.96
N PHE A 12 -9.39 0.51 4.71
CA PHE A 12 -8.58 -0.59 5.21
C PHE A 12 -8.12 -0.32 6.64
N SER A 13 -7.97 -1.40 7.40
CA SER A 13 -7.53 -1.33 8.78
C SER A 13 -6.08 -1.78 8.91
N VAL A 14 -5.28 -0.97 9.58
CA VAL A 14 -3.95 -1.31 10.08
C VAL A 14 -3.93 -1.38 11.61
N GLU A 15 -5.10 -1.56 12.22
CA GLU A 15 -5.22 -1.81 13.64
C GLU A 15 -4.46 -3.09 14.01
N ARG A 16 -3.80 -3.10 15.19
CA ARG A 16 -2.97 -4.21 15.64
C ARG A 16 -3.70 -5.54 15.61
N GLU A 17 -4.97 -5.59 16.00
CA GLU A 17 -5.78 -6.80 15.98
C GLU A 17 -5.92 -7.44 14.59
N ASN A 18 -5.73 -6.67 13.53
CA ASN A 18 -5.73 -7.15 12.15
C ASN A 18 -4.33 -7.45 11.65
N VAL A 19 -3.37 -6.58 11.95
CA VAL A 19 -1.97 -6.75 11.53
C VAL A 19 -1.31 -7.94 12.25
N ASP A 20 -1.64 -8.18 13.52
CA ASP A 20 -1.14 -9.31 14.30
C ASP A 20 -1.60 -10.69 13.77
N LYS A 21 -2.61 -10.72 12.89
CA LYS A 21 -3.04 -11.94 12.19
C LYS A 21 -2.19 -12.25 10.95
N LEU A 22 -1.38 -11.30 10.49
CA LEU A 22 -0.50 -11.53 9.36
C LEU A 22 0.60 -12.53 9.72
N PRO A 23 1.07 -13.33 8.76
CA PRO A 23 2.20 -14.22 8.98
C PRO A 23 3.47 -13.44 9.34
N VAL A 24 4.38 -14.10 10.03
CA VAL A 24 5.75 -13.61 10.19
C VAL A 24 6.43 -13.64 8.83
N VAL A 25 7.13 -12.56 8.50
CA VAL A 25 7.94 -12.47 7.28
C VAL A 25 9.14 -13.39 7.43
N ASN A 26 9.48 -14.10 6.37
CA ASN A 26 10.60 -15.05 6.38
C ASN A 26 11.93 -14.34 6.74
N GLU A 27 12.77 -15.01 7.50
CA GLU A 27 14.10 -14.50 7.89
C GLU A 27 15.07 -14.48 6.69
N HIS A 28 14.90 -15.43 5.78
CA HIS A 28 15.76 -15.60 4.62
C HIS A 28 14.99 -15.34 3.33
N PHE A 29 15.61 -14.57 2.45
CA PHE A 29 15.10 -14.33 1.11
C PHE A 29 16.07 -14.88 0.07
N GLU A 30 15.54 -15.66 -0.87
CA GLU A 30 16.27 -16.21 -1.99
C GLU A 30 15.64 -15.76 -3.31
N ARG A 31 16.47 -15.60 -4.33
CA ARG A 31 15.95 -15.36 -5.69
C ARG A 31 15.29 -16.62 -6.21
N SER A 32 14.01 -16.48 -6.58
CA SER A 32 13.23 -17.56 -7.17
C SER A 32 13.41 -17.62 -8.68
N SER A 33 13.31 -18.81 -9.26
CA SER A 33 13.16 -18.99 -10.70
C SER A 33 11.76 -18.62 -11.21
N THR A 34 10.83 -18.31 -10.31
CA THR A 34 9.45 -17.92 -10.66
C THR A 34 9.44 -16.59 -11.40
N VAL A 35 8.75 -16.56 -12.53
CA VAL A 35 8.50 -15.34 -13.33
C VAL A 35 7.02 -15.00 -13.26
N ILE A 36 6.68 -13.91 -12.61
CA ILE A 36 5.30 -13.39 -12.55
C ILE A 36 4.94 -12.79 -13.91
N LYS A 37 4.04 -13.41 -14.65
CA LYS A 37 3.53 -12.86 -15.91
C LYS A 37 2.37 -11.89 -15.64
N VAL A 38 2.52 -10.66 -16.11
CA VAL A 38 1.55 -9.60 -15.89
C VAL A 38 0.70 -9.38 -17.13
N ALA A 39 -0.55 -9.82 -17.09
CA ALA A 39 -1.49 -9.54 -18.18
C ALA A 39 -1.95 -8.07 -18.14
N ASP A 40 -2.19 -7.48 -19.33
CA ASP A 40 -2.64 -6.08 -19.50
C ASP A 40 -4.11 -5.88 -19.14
N SER A 41 -4.43 -6.10 -17.87
CA SER A 41 -5.80 -5.96 -17.34
C SER A 41 -5.79 -5.68 -15.84
N ARG A 42 -6.90 -5.08 -15.33
CA ARG A 42 -7.07 -4.86 -13.87
C ARG A 42 -6.96 -6.15 -13.05
N PRO A 43 -7.63 -7.26 -13.44
CA PRO A 43 -7.42 -8.55 -12.78
C PRO A 43 -5.99 -9.06 -12.88
N GLY A 44 -5.32 -8.84 -14.02
CA GLY A 44 -3.94 -9.26 -14.26
C GLY A 44 -2.97 -8.58 -13.28
N TRP A 45 -3.03 -7.26 -13.17
CA TRP A 45 -2.21 -6.51 -12.22
C TRP A 45 -2.48 -6.91 -10.76
N SER A 46 -3.75 -7.11 -10.41
CA SER A 46 -4.12 -7.52 -9.04
C SER A 46 -3.66 -8.93 -8.70
N ARG A 47 -3.70 -9.86 -9.66
CA ARG A 47 -3.18 -11.21 -9.49
C ARG A 47 -1.67 -11.22 -9.35
N ALA A 48 -0.97 -10.46 -10.18
CA ALA A 48 0.48 -10.34 -10.12
C ALA A 48 0.95 -9.80 -8.76
N LEU A 49 0.28 -8.77 -8.22
CA LEU A 49 0.58 -8.27 -6.87
C LEU A 49 0.30 -9.32 -5.79
N ARG A 50 -0.81 -10.06 -5.89
CA ARG A 50 -1.13 -11.12 -4.92
C ARG A 50 -0.06 -12.22 -4.95
N GLU A 51 0.37 -12.64 -6.13
CA GLU A 51 1.41 -13.64 -6.32
C GLU A 51 2.74 -13.16 -5.72
N LEU A 52 3.14 -11.91 -6.00
CA LEU A 52 4.33 -11.32 -5.39
C LEU A 52 4.28 -11.38 -3.85
N ILE A 53 3.19 -10.91 -3.23
CA ILE A 53 3.04 -10.92 -1.76
C ILE A 53 3.11 -12.35 -1.20
N SER A 54 2.49 -13.32 -1.87
CA SER A 54 2.55 -14.72 -1.44
C SER A 54 3.97 -15.29 -1.49
N LEU A 55 4.72 -14.98 -2.55
CA LEU A 55 6.12 -15.39 -2.70
C LEU A 55 7.02 -14.71 -1.67
N LEU A 56 6.79 -13.43 -1.37
CA LEU A 56 7.56 -12.72 -0.34
C LEU A 56 7.34 -13.33 1.06
N TYR A 57 6.12 -13.71 1.41
CA TYR A 57 5.89 -14.45 2.67
C TYR A 57 6.55 -15.82 2.69
N ALA A 58 6.72 -16.46 1.53
CA ALA A 58 7.48 -17.71 1.39
C ALA A 58 9.01 -17.51 1.36
N GLY A 59 9.50 -16.27 1.48
CA GLY A 59 10.95 -15.96 1.41
C GLY A 59 11.51 -15.98 -0.01
N GLN A 60 10.67 -15.86 -1.02
CA GLN A 60 11.07 -15.89 -2.41
C GLN A 60 10.97 -14.52 -3.08
N ILE A 61 12.05 -14.11 -3.75
CA ILE A 61 12.07 -12.89 -4.58
C ILE A 61 11.95 -13.32 -6.05
N PRO A 62 10.76 -13.17 -6.67
CA PRO A 62 10.54 -13.53 -8.07
C PRO A 62 11.09 -12.46 -9.01
N THR A 63 11.18 -12.82 -10.28
CA THR A 63 11.25 -11.89 -11.40
C THR A 63 9.86 -11.67 -11.99
N TRP A 64 9.70 -10.72 -12.90
CA TRP A 64 8.43 -10.45 -13.56
C TRP A 64 8.59 -10.17 -15.04
N ASP A 65 7.58 -10.57 -15.79
CA ASP A 65 7.46 -10.30 -17.21
C ASP A 65 6.25 -9.37 -17.43
N VAL A 66 6.52 -8.18 -17.94
CA VAL A 66 5.54 -7.13 -18.24
C VAL A 66 5.41 -6.88 -19.74
N SER A 67 5.92 -7.77 -20.58
CA SER A 67 5.94 -7.63 -22.03
C SER A 67 4.54 -7.48 -22.66
N GLU A 68 3.53 -8.08 -22.02
CA GLU A 68 2.13 -7.97 -22.45
C GLU A 68 1.48 -6.65 -22.03
N VAL A 69 2.07 -5.89 -21.08
CA VAL A 69 1.49 -4.64 -20.60
C VAL A 69 1.69 -3.54 -21.65
N ARG A 70 0.58 -2.88 -22.01
CA ARG A 70 0.62 -1.79 -22.98
C ARG A 70 1.61 -0.69 -22.58
N PRO A 71 2.31 -0.08 -23.56
CA PRO A 71 3.29 0.96 -23.28
C PRO A 71 2.65 2.24 -22.75
N ALA A 72 3.46 3.06 -22.10
CA ALA A 72 3.07 4.41 -21.67
C ALA A 72 2.57 5.23 -22.86
N GLY A 73 1.51 6.02 -22.65
CA GLY A 73 0.91 6.86 -23.68
C GLY A 73 -0.15 6.17 -24.54
N ALA A 74 -0.30 4.83 -24.49
CA ALA A 74 -1.36 4.14 -25.20
C ALA A 74 -2.76 4.59 -24.72
N ARG A 75 -3.73 4.68 -25.62
CA ARG A 75 -5.11 5.10 -25.28
C ARG A 75 -5.80 4.08 -24.37
N LEU A 76 -6.44 4.58 -23.31
CA LEU A 76 -7.31 3.77 -22.44
C LEU A 76 -8.70 3.65 -23.09
N LYS A 77 -9.21 2.40 -23.21
CA LYS A 77 -10.47 2.14 -23.88
C LYS A 77 -11.70 2.54 -23.06
N THR A 78 -11.60 2.50 -21.72
CA THR A 78 -12.79 2.56 -20.82
C THR A 78 -13.00 3.93 -20.17
N PHE A 79 -11.94 4.63 -19.76
CA PHE A 79 -12.06 5.89 -18.98
C PHE A 79 -11.53 7.12 -19.70
N GLY A 80 -11.10 6.97 -20.94
CA GLY A 80 -10.32 8.00 -21.61
C GLY A 80 -8.95 8.19 -20.98
N GLY A 81 -8.11 9.01 -21.59
CA GLY A 81 -6.74 9.24 -21.10
C GLY A 81 -5.71 8.27 -21.69
N ARG A 82 -4.54 8.27 -21.10
CA ARG A 82 -3.38 7.50 -21.57
C ARG A 82 -2.88 6.54 -20.49
N ALA A 83 -2.39 5.37 -20.91
CA ALA A 83 -1.79 4.38 -20.04
C ALA A 83 -0.47 4.89 -19.44
N SER A 84 -0.18 4.49 -18.21
CA SER A 84 1.09 4.76 -17.53
C SER A 84 2.23 3.84 -18.01
N GLY A 85 1.91 2.76 -18.70
CA GLY A 85 2.84 1.67 -18.95
C GLY A 85 3.08 0.82 -17.68
N PRO A 86 4.06 -0.11 -17.72
CA PRO A 86 4.34 -1.02 -16.62
C PRO A 86 5.14 -0.41 -15.46
N ALA A 87 5.81 0.73 -15.66
CA ALA A 87 6.73 1.30 -14.68
C ALA A 87 6.14 1.47 -13.27
N PRO A 88 4.92 2.02 -13.07
CA PRO A 88 4.36 2.16 -11.73
C PRO A 88 4.13 0.83 -11.01
N LEU A 89 3.78 -0.23 -11.75
CA LEU A 89 3.61 -1.57 -11.17
C LEU A 89 4.96 -2.18 -10.76
N ILE A 90 5.99 -1.97 -11.56
CA ILE A 90 7.36 -2.39 -11.25
C ILE A 90 7.86 -1.69 -9.98
N ASP A 91 7.60 -0.39 -9.84
CA ASP A 91 7.94 0.38 -8.65
C ASP A 91 7.21 -0.13 -7.41
N LEU A 92 5.93 -0.49 -7.53
CA LEU A 92 5.18 -1.13 -6.44
C LEU A 92 5.81 -2.47 -6.04
N PHE A 93 6.23 -3.30 -7.00
CA PHE A 93 6.87 -4.58 -6.71
C PHE A 93 8.18 -4.39 -5.95
N LYS A 94 9.04 -3.49 -6.41
CA LYS A 94 10.30 -3.15 -5.72
C LYS A 94 10.03 -2.61 -4.31
N PHE A 95 9.05 -1.73 -4.16
CA PHE A 95 8.65 -1.19 -2.86
C PHE A 95 8.18 -2.28 -1.90
N CYS A 96 7.34 -3.23 -2.36
CA CYS A 96 6.93 -4.37 -1.53
C CYS A 96 8.13 -5.22 -1.11
N ILE A 97 9.04 -5.55 -2.02
CA ILE A 97 10.25 -6.30 -1.71
C ILE A 97 11.05 -5.60 -0.61
N GLN A 98 11.30 -4.30 -0.76
CA GLN A 98 12.05 -3.51 0.22
C GLN A 98 11.39 -3.53 1.61
N LYS A 99 10.05 -3.34 1.69
CA LYS A 99 9.33 -3.38 2.98
C LYS A 99 9.40 -4.78 3.61
N PHE A 100 9.28 -5.84 2.83
CA PHE A 100 9.39 -7.21 3.33
C PHE A 100 10.82 -7.56 3.79
N GLU A 101 11.84 -7.16 3.04
CA GLU A 101 13.24 -7.35 3.44
C GLU A 101 13.57 -6.61 4.74
N GLY A 102 12.98 -5.42 4.96
CA GLY A 102 13.10 -4.67 6.21
C GLY A 102 12.37 -5.32 7.41
N ALA A 103 11.46 -6.25 7.14
CA ALA A 103 10.64 -6.92 8.15
C ALA A 103 11.05 -8.38 8.42
N LYS A 104 12.24 -8.80 7.97
CA LYS A 104 12.75 -10.18 8.18
C LYS A 104 12.59 -10.66 9.61
N GLY A 105 12.07 -11.88 9.80
CA GLY A 105 11.93 -12.52 11.10
C GLY A 105 10.84 -11.95 12.00
N ARG A 106 10.07 -10.95 11.56
CA ARG A 106 8.97 -10.35 12.30
C ARG A 106 7.72 -10.15 11.44
N ARG A 107 6.63 -9.77 12.07
CA ARG A 107 5.46 -9.30 11.32
C ARG A 107 5.68 -7.86 10.81
N LEU A 108 5.00 -7.53 9.72
CA LEU A 108 4.90 -6.14 9.28
C LEU A 108 4.27 -5.28 10.38
N PHE A 109 4.80 -4.08 10.56
CA PHE A 109 4.17 -3.08 11.43
C PHE A 109 2.96 -2.42 10.77
N PRO A 110 2.03 -1.83 11.54
CA PRO A 110 0.91 -1.06 11.00
C PRO A 110 1.33 -0.03 9.93
N ILE A 111 2.39 0.71 10.18
CA ILE A 111 2.90 1.73 9.23
C ILE A 111 3.42 1.11 7.93
N GLU A 112 4.04 -0.07 7.97
CA GLU A 112 4.52 -0.76 6.77
C GLU A 112 3.34 -1.27 5.92
N CYS A 113 2.31 -1.80 6.57
CA CYS A 113 1.06 -2.18 5.89
C CYS A 113 0.38 -0.95 5.27
N HIS A 114 0.33 0.17 6.01
CA HIS A 114 -0.20 1.44 5.53
C HIS A 114 0.55 1.93 4.29
N ASP A 115 1.88 1.91 4.32
CA ASP A 115 2.73 2.36 3.21
C ASP A 115 2.51 1.53 1.95
N ILE A 116 2.39 0.20 2.07
CA ILE A 116 2.09 -0.70 0.95
C ILE A 116 0.71 -0.37 0.35
N MET A 117 -0.30 -0.15 1.19
CA MET A 117 -1.64 0.21 0.71
C MET A 117 -1.66 1.58 0.02
N CYS A 118 -0.92 2.56 0.56
CA CYS A 118 -0.75 3.87 -0.08
C CYS A 118 -0.03 3.76 -1.43
N LYS A 119 1.01 2.93 -1.52
CA LYS A 119 1.73 2.67 -2.77
C LYS A 119 0.85 2.02 -3.83
N ILE A 120 -0.06 1.11 -3.43
CA ILE A 120 -1.09 0.57 -4.34
C ILE A 120 -2.01 1.69 -4.85
N GLY A 121 -2.41 2.62 -3.98
CA GLY A 121 -3.22 3.78 -4.37
C GLY A 121 -2.51 4.67 -5.39
N GLU A 122 -1.24 4.95 -5.18
CA GLU A 122 -0.40 5.73 -6.10
C GLU A 122 -0.37 5.10 -7.51
N VAL A 123 -0.11 3.80 -7.59
CA VAL A 123 -0.10 3.08 -8.87
C VAL A 123 -1.45 3.18 -9.60
N VAL A 124 -2.55 3.10 -8.87
CA VAL A 124 -3.89 3.20 -9.44
C VAL A 124 -4.18 4.60 -9.97
N VAL A 125 -3.79 5.64 -9.23
CA VAL A 125 -3.97 7.05 -9.65
C VAL A 125 -3.11 7.38 -10.86
N VAL A 126 -1.83 6.99 -10.85
CA VAL A 126 -0.92 7.15 -11.99
C VAL A 126 -1.41 6.36 -13.20
N GLY A 127 -2.03 5.19 -12.99
CA GLY A 127 -2.68 4.38 -14.01
C GLY A 127 -3.92 5.00 -14.66
N GLY A 128 -4.29 6.24 -14.28
CA GLY A 128 -5.37 7.01 -14.89
C GLY A 128 -6.72 6.92 -14.18
N VAL A 129 -6.80 6.25 -13.03
CA VAL A 129 -8.03 6.19 -12.21
C VAL A 129 -8.05 7.34 -11.20
N ARG A 130 -8.48 8.51 -11.63
CA ARG A 130 -8.43 9.78 -10.87
C ARG A 130 -9.38 9.87 -9.67
N ARG A 131 -10.28 8.90 -9.48
CA ARG A 131 -11.36 8.96 -8.46
C ARG A 131 -11.22 7.89 -7.38
N SER A 132 -10.08 7.24 -7.27
CA SER A 132 -9.82 6.32 -6.16
C SER A 132 -9.44 7.10 -4.91
N ALA A 133 -9.98 6.69 -3.76
CA ALA A 133 -9.67 7.26 -2.47
C ALA A 133 -9.39 6.15 -1.46
N LEU A 134 -8.50 6.41 -0.52
CA LEU A 134 -8.18 5.48 0.56
C LEU A 134 -8.48 6.13 1.90
N ILE A 135 -8.99 5.32 2.83
CA ILE A 135 -9.04 5.65 4.24
C ILE A 135 -8.35 4.54 5.04
N SER A 136 -7.37 4.92 5.85
CA SER A 136 -6.64 4.04 6.74
C SER A 136 -7.16 4.18 8.16
N LEU A 137 -7.49 3.07 8.79
CA LEU A 137 -7.94 3.02 10.19
C LEU A 137 -6.82 2.45 11.05
N SER A 138 -6.44 3.15 12.12
CA SER A 138 -5.40 2.75 13.06
C SER A 138 -5.89 2.80 14.50
N ASN A 139 -5.14 2.17 15.40
CA ASN A 139 -5.43 2.25 16.83
C ASN A 139 -5.10 3.64 17.38
N LEU A 140 -5.89 4.03 18.37
CA LEU A 140 -5.52 5.11 19.28
C LEU A 140 -4.22 4.75 20.00
N GLY A 141 -3.26 5.68 20.00
CA GLY A 141 -1.95 5.45 20.65
C GLY A 141 -0.91 4.73 19.77
N ASP A 142 -1.17 4.51 18.51
CA ASP A 142 -0.13 4.09 17.57
C ASP A 142 0.71 5.29 17.14
N ASP A 143 1.88 5.46 17.78
CA ASP A 143 2.73 6.62 17.57
C ASP A 143 3.30 6.70 16.14
N GLN A 144 3.57 5.57 15.49
CA GLN A 144 4.05 5.56 14.11
C GLN A 144 2.96 6.05 13.15
N MET A 145 1.72 5.59 13.36
CA MET A 145 0.58 6.05 12.55
C MET A 145 0.21 7.50 12.85
N ARG A 146 0.30 7.93 14.12
CA ARG A 146 0.08 9.34 14.51
C ARG A 146 1.02 10.29 13.78
N HIS A 147 2.29 9.92 13.67
CA HIS A 147 3.32 10.73 13.04
C HIS A 147 3.59 10.39 11.58
N ALA A 148 2.75 9.55 10.96
CA ALA A 148 2.94 9.10 9.59
C ALA A 148 3.05 10.25 8.56
N LYS A 149 2.42 11.39 8.86
CA LYS A 149 2.43 12.60 8.04
C LYS A 149 2.96 13.83 8.82
N SER A 150 3.93 13.62 9.70
CA SER A 150 4.58 14.71 10.43
C SER A 150 5.87 15.13 9.74
N GLY A 151 6.25 16.41 9.88
CA GLY A 151 7.46 16.96 9.25
C GLY A 151 7.39 16.92 7.72
N GLN A 152 8.52 16.73 7.08
CA GLN A 152 8.65 16.69 5.61
C GLN A 152 8.43 15.26 5.06
N TRP A 153 7.38 14.58 5.51
CA TRP A 153 7.07 13.20 5.12
C TRP A 153 6.94 13.00 3.61
N TRP A 154 6.53 14.02 2.86
CA TRP A 154 6.34 13.96 1.40
C TRP A 154 7.64 13.77 0.61
N GLU A 155 8.80 14.08 1.20
CA GLU A 155 10.08 13.87 0.51
C GLU A 155 10.46 12.39 0.40
N ASN A 156 10.18 11.61 1.45
CA ASN A 156 10.58 10.20 1.52
C ASN A 156 9.40 9.22 1.39
N GLU A 157 8.21 9.61 1.81
CA GLU A 157 7.03 8.75 1.90
C GLU A 157 5.81 9.41 1.20
N GLY A 158 6.04 9.99 0.02
CA GLY A 158 5.04 10.75 -0.74
C GLY A 158 3.76 9.99 -1.05
N GLN A 159 3.81 8.65 -1.17
CA GLN A 159 2.63 7.81 -1.37
C GLN A 159 1.61 7.92 -0.23
N ARG A 160 2.01 8.34 0.99
CA ARG A 160 1.09 8.54 2.12
C ARG A 160 0.04 9.62 1.87
N ALA A 161 0.25 10.49 0.85
CA ALA A 161 -0.75 11.46 0.41
C ALA A 161 -2.05 10.80 -0.08
N LEU A 162 -2.00 9.53 -0.50
CA LEU A 162 -3.13 8.81 -1.12
C LEU A 162 -4.19 8.34 -0.12
N ALA A 163 -3.89 8.29 1.18
CA ALA A 163 -4.83 7.84 2.19
C ALA A 163 -5.17 8.95 3.19
N ASN A 164 -6.44 9.07 3.56
CA ASN A 164 -6.84 9.76 4.77
C ASN A 164 -6.53 8.85 5.96
N ASN A 165 -5.79 9.35 6.94
CA ASN A 165 -5.50 8.61 8.16
C ASN A 165 -6.55 8.91 9.21
N SER A 166 -7.13 7.87 9.81
CA SER A 166 -8.18 7.99 10.81
C SER A 166 -7.90 7.05 11.97
N VAL A 167 -8.20 7.51 13.16
CA VAL A 167 -8.15 6.68 14.38
C VAL A 167 -9.51 6.03 14.61
N ALA A 168 -9.53 4.73 14.86
CA ALA A 168 -10.74 3.99 15.20
C ALA A 168 -10.90 3.90 16.71
N PHE A 169 -12.08 4.32 17.21
CA PHE A 169 -12.46 4.16 18.61
C PHE A 169 -13.47 3.01 18.73
N LYS A 170 -13.22 2.05 19.60
CA LYS A 170 -14.15 0.95 19.91
C LYS A 170 -15.26 1.35 20.89
N GLY A 171 -15.16 2.53 21.46
CA GLY A 171 -16.10 3.11 22.42
C GLY A 171 -15.74 4.56 22.68
N LYS A 172 -16.45 5.22 23.61
CA LYS A 172 -16.13 6.59 24.00
C LYS A 172 -14.75 6.63 24.68
N PRO A 173 -13.76 7.33 24.10
CA PRO A 173 -12.44 7.41 24.71
C PRO A 173 -12.48 8.28 25.98
N GLU A 174 -11.50 8.08 26.86
CA GLU A 174 -11.25 9.01 27.95
C GLU A 174 -10.88 10.40 27.40
N MET A 175 -11.33 11.44 28.09
CA MET A 175 -11.12 12.82 27.66
C MET A 175 -9.63 13.15 27.47
N GLY A 176 -8.74 12.70 28.38
CA GLY A 176 -7.32 12.95 28.29
C GLY A 176 -6.67 12.31 27.05
N THR A 177 -7.10 11.10 26.71
CA THR A 177 -6.64 10.38 25.53
C THR A 177 -7.14 11.04 24.24
N PHE A 178 -8.42 11.43 24.22
CA PHE A 178 -9.00 12.16 23.10
C PHE A 178 -8.28 13.50 22.86
N MET A 179 -8.08 14.28 23.92
CA MET A 179 -7.44 15.58 23.82
C MET A 179 -6.00 15.49 23.35
N ARG A 180 -5.27 14.44 23.72
CA ARG A 180 -3.89 14.20 23.22
C ARG A 180 -3.87 14.00 21.72
N GLU A 181 -4.78 13.19 21.18
CA GLU A 181 -4.89 12.98 19.73
C GLU A 181 -5.30 14.27 19.01
N TRP A 182 -6.28 14.98 19.58
CA TRP A 182 -6.74 16.24 19.03
C TRP A 182 -5.62 17.30 18.97
N THR A 183 -4.86 17.44 20.07
CA THR A 183 -3.73 18.36 20.14
C THR A 183 -2.65 17.99 19.13
N SER A 184 -2.30 16.71 19.03
CA SER A 184 -1.33 16.21 18.05
C SER A 184 -1.73 16.56 16.62
N LEU A 185 -3.01 16.38 16.26
CA LEU A 185 -3.53 16.77 14.95
C LEU A 185 -3.50 18.30 14.72
N TYR A 186 -3.77 19.07 15.75
CA TYR A 186 -3.73 20.52 15.68
C TYR A 186 -2.33 21.08 15.49
N GLU A 187 -1.34 20.50 16.19
CA GLU A 187 0.06 20.92 16.14
C GLU A 187 0.80 20.44 14.89
N SER A 188 0.28 19.42 14.20
CA SER A 188 0.89 18.85 12.99
C SER A 188 0.52 19.60 11.69
N LYS A 189 -0.11 20.76 11.78
CA LYS A 189 -0.50 21.60 10.62
C LYS A 189 0.67 22.35 10.03
#